data_53b5e46f6d520eb76e1e3d6cf9be2206
#
_entry.id   53b5e46f6d520eb76e1e3d6cf9be2206
#
_cell.length_a   1.000
_cell.length_b   1.000
_cell.length_c   1.000
_cell.angle_alpha   90.00
_cell.angle_beta   90.00
_cell.angle_gamma   90.00
#
_symmetry.space_group_name_H-M   'P 1'
#
loop_
_entity.id
_entity.type
_entity.pdbx_description
1 polymer ?
#
loop_
_entity_poly.entity_id
_entity_poly.type
_entity_poly.pdbx_seq_one_letter_code
_entity_poly.pdbx_strand_id
1 'polypeptide(L)'
;GRTRISEDIDIYIKKISLGEFKEMYKELLQNNFWCINAEKPEDIYEYLKDNLAVRFSKIDSPIPNFEVKFPKDKLDEQVFEDPIKVILTKGEIIISSLERHIAFKRYFLSSNKDIEDAEHIESLFKEFINYNKVSELKRLIKKRNVKK
;
A
#
# COMPACT_ATOMS: atom_id res chain seq x y z
N GLY A 1 -17.82 -2.28 -11.07
CA GLY A 1 -17.06 -1.47 -10.11
C GLY A 1 -17.98 -0.94 -9.02
N ARG A 2 -17.51 -1.00 -7.78
CA ARG A 2 -18.25 -0.39 -6.67
C ARG A 2 -18.04 1.13 -6.71
N THR A 3 -19.12 1.90 -6.61
CA THR A 3 -19.12 3.36 -6.51
C THR A 3 -18.74 3.81 -5.10
N ARG A 4 -17.55 3.46 -4.62
CA ARG A 4 -17.01 4.03 -3.38
C ARG A 4 -15.92 5.05 -3.72
N ILE A 5 -16.03 6.21 -3.11
CA ILE A 5 -14.95 7.19 -3.09
C ILE A 5 -13.88 6.61 -2.15
N SER A 6 -12.68 6.40 -2.68
CA SER A 6 -11.51 6.09 -1.85
C SER A 6 -10.88 7.41 -1.44
N GLU A 7 -10.74 7.64 -0.14
CA GLU A 7 -10.09 8.84 0.40
C GLU A 7 -8.57 8.69 0.42
N ASP A 8 -8.09 7.45 0.57
CA ASP A 8 -6.69 7.11 0.72
C ASP A 8 -6.24 6.09 -0.34
N ILE A 9 -5.01 6.24 -0.80
CA ILE A 9 -4.30 5.28 -1.64
C ILE A 9 -3.08 4.80 -0.85
N ASP A 10 -3.10 3.55 -0.40
CA ASP A 10 -2.00 2.94 0.34
C ASP A 10 -0.81 2.62 -0.56
N ILE A 11 0.36 3.15 -0.22
CA ILE A 11 1.61 2.95 -0.97
C ILE A 11 2.70 2.43 -0.04
N TYR A 12 3.28 1.29 -0.40
CA TYR A 12 4.54 0.85 0.17
C TYR A 12 5.70 1.28 -0.72
N ILE A 13 6.70 1.90 -0.14
CA ILE A 13 7.98 2.17 -0.79
C ILE A 13 9.09 1.36 -0.11
N LYS A 14 10.09 0.93 -0.88
CA LYS A 14 11.26 0.28 -0.31
C LYS A 14 11.97 1.24 0.65
N LYS A 15 12.64 0.71 1.67
CA LYS A 15 13.46 1.54 2.55
C LYS A 15 14.57 2.19 1.74
N ILE A 16 14.62 3.49 1.77
CA ILE A 16 15.59 4.35 1.11
C ILE A 16 16.34 5.18 2.14
N SER A 17 17.46 5.77 1.76
CA SER A 17 18.20 6.71 2.61
C SER A 17 17.49 8.05 2.74
N LEU A 18 17.86 8.85 3.76
CA LEU A 18 17.36 10.21 3.91
C LEU A 18 17.66 11.08 2.67
N GLY A 19 18.83 10.88 2.05
CA GLY A 19 19.20 11.61 0.83
C GLY A 19 18.25 11.32 -0.33
N GLU A 20 17.99 10.03 -0.61
CA GLU A 20 17.05 9.62 -1.64
C GLU A 20 15.62 10.11 -1.33
N PHE A 21 15.23 10.07 -0.05
CA PHE A 21 13.93 10.59 0.36
C PHE A 21 13.80 12.10 0.10
N LYS A 22 14.84 12.88 0.39
CA LYS A 22 14.85 14.33 0.12
C LYS A 22 14.67 14.64 -1.37
N GLU A 23 15.33 13.90 -2.24
CA GLU A 23 15.16 14.09 -3.70
C GLU A 23 13.73 13.71 -4.13
N MET A 24 13.20 12.59 -3.67
CA MET A 24 11.81 12.20 -3.91
C MET A 24 10.82 13.27 -3.42
N TYR A 25 11.00 13.79 -2.22
CA TYR A 25 10.10 14.81 -1.66
C TYR A 25 10.19 16.14 -2.42
N LYS A 26 11.38 16.52 -2.88
CA LYS A 26 11.56 17.68 -3.75
C LYS A 26 10.78 17.54 -5.07
N GLU A 27 10.80 16.36 -5.68
CA GLU A 27 10.01 16.09 -6.88
C GLU A 27 8.50 16.14 -6.59
N LEU A 28 8.05 15.63 -5.45
CA LEU A 28 6.65 15.73 -5.03
C LEU A 28 6.22 17.20 -4.90
N LEU A 29 7.03 18.04 -4.24
CA LEU A 29 6.74 19.47 -4.11
C LEU A 29 6.69 20.19 -5.46
N GLN A 30 7.56 19.86 -6.40
CA GLN A 30 7.55 20.41 -7.76
C GLN A 30 6.28 20.05 -8.54
N ASN A 31 5.65 18.92 -8.18
CA ASN A 31 4.38 18.47 -8.76
C ASN A 31 3.15 18.85 -7.92
N ASN A 32 3.28 19.83 -7.03
CA ASN A 32 2.24 20.35 -6.15
C ASN A 32 1.70 19.31 -5.14
N PHE A 33 2.53 18.35 -4.74
CA PHE A 33 2.22 17.46 -3.63
C PHE A 33 3.00 17.90 -2.38
N TRP A 34 2.38 17.83 -1.23
CA TRP A 34 2.98 18.16 0.05
C TRP A 34 2.65 17.09 1.09
N CYS A 35 3.43 17.01 2.15
CA CYS A 35 3.16 16.10 3.26
C CYS A 35 2.24 16.77 4.28
N ILE A 36 1.14 16.09 4.62
CA ILE A 36 0.16 16.57 5.61
C ILE A 36 0.71 16.47 7.04
N ASN A 37 1.60 15.51 7.31
CA ASN A 37 2.06 15.20 8.65
C ASN A 37 3.17 16.14 9.16
N ALA A 38 4.04 16.61 8.28
CA ALA A 38 5.15 17.49 8.62
C ALA A 38 5.65 18.24 7.38
N GLU A 39 6.36 19.35 7.62
CA GLU A 39 6.91 20.20 6.53
C GLU A 39 8.34 19.82 6.15
N LYS A 40 9.17 19.48 7.15
CA LYS A 40 10.58 19.18 6.92
C LYS A 40 10.78 17.74 6.49
N PRO A 41 11.56 17.49 5.43
CA PRO A 41 11.80 16.14 4.95
C PRO A 41 12.46 15.23 6.00
N GLU A 42 13.27 15.78 6.90
CA GLU A 42 13.86 15.03 8.01
C GLU A 42 12.79 14.46 8.94
N ASP A 43 11.83 15.30 9.35
CA ASP A 43 10.75 14.91 10.26
C ASP A 43 9.83 13.85 9.60
N ILE A 44 9.50 14.05 8.32
CA ILE A 44 8.72 13.10 7.53
C ILE A 44 9.44 11.74 7.46
N TYR A 45 10.74 11.76 7.21
CA TYR A 45 11.55 10.56 7.13
C TYR A 45 11.65 9.81 8.47
N GLU A 46 11.74 10.52 9.61
CA GLU A 46 11.71 9.90 10.93
C GLU A 46 10.36 9.19 11.17
N TYR A 47 9.21 9.77 10.80
CA TYR A 47 7.92 9.05 10.85
C TYR A 47 7.97 7.71 10.09
N LEU A 48 8.52 7.71 8.87
CA LEU A 48 8.65 6.49 8.09
C LEU A 48 9.57 5.46 8.75
N LYS A 49 10.69 5.89 9.34
CA LYS A 49 11.62 5.03 10.09
C LYS A 49 10.96 4.41 11.32
N ASP A 50 10.11 5.17 11.99
CA ASP A 50 9.34 4.72 13.15
C ASP A 50 8.15 3.82 12.76
N ASN A 51 8.09 3.43 11.47
CA ASN A 51 7.02 2.62 10.90
C ASN A 51 5.63 3.29 10.98
N LEU A 52 5.59 4.60 11.01
CA LEU A 52 4.37 5.39 10.87
C LEU A 52 4.14 5.69 9.39
N ALA A 53 2.88 5.77 9.00
CA ALA A 53 2.52 6.21 7.66
C ALA A 53 2.56 7.74 7.57
N VAL A 54 2.97 8.25 6.41
CA VAL A 54 2.89 9.67 6.09
C VAL A 54 1.97 9.89 4.91
N ARG A 55 1.25 11.01 4.90
CA ARG A 55 0.26 11.32 3.89
C ARG A 55 0.72 12.47 3.00
N PHE A 56 0.66 12.22 1.70
CA PHE A 56 0.91 13.23 0.68
C PHE A 56 -0.36 13.53 -0.08
N SER A 57 -0.66 14.80 -0.28
CA SER A 57 -1.81 15.24 -1.08
C SER A 57 -1.43 16.40 -1.98
N LYS A 58 -2.26 16.70 -2.96
CA LYS A 58 -2.15 17.96 -3.70
C LYS A 58 -2.49 19.14 -2.78
N ILE A 59 -1.82 20.28 -2.99
CA ILE A 59 -1.98 21.50 -2.19
C ILE A 59 -3.45 21.94 -2.14
N ASP A 60 -4.17 21.90 -3.27
CA ASP A 60 -5.55 22.36 -3.37
C ASP A 60 -6.59 21.23 -3.28
N SER A 61 -6.18 19.99 -3.04
CA SER A 61 -7.07 18.84 -3.00
C SER A 61 -6.53 17.79 -2.02
N PRO A 62 -6.88 17.88 -0.73
CA PRO A 62 -6.36 16.96 0.28
C PRO A 62 -6.92 15.53 0.17
N ILE A 63 -7.91 15.31 -0.68
CA ILE A 63 -8.54 14.01 -0.96
C ILE A 63 -8.65 13.82 -2.47
N PRO A 64 -8.27 12.64 -3.01
CA PRO A 64 -7.61 11.53 -2.31
C PRO A 64 -6.17 11.86 -1.94
N ASN A 65 -5.67 11.26 -0.85
CA ASN A 65 -4.27 11.35 -0.45
C ASN A 65 -3.53 10.02 -0.62
N PHE A 66 -2.20 10.08 -0.65
CA PHE A 66 -1.32 8.90 -0.67
C PHE A 66 -0.83 8.63 0.75
N GLU A 67 -1.21 7.51 1.33
CA GLU A 67 -0.66 7.02 2.58
C GLU A 67 0.57 6.17 2.30
N VAL A 68 1.76 6.76 2.50
CA VAL A 68 3.05 6.16 2.19
C VAL A 68 3.69 5.59 3.45
N LYS A 69 4.25 4.39 3.35
CA LYS A 69 4.90 3.69 4.47
C LYS A 69 6.05 2.79 4.03
N PHE A 70 7.01 2.59 4.95
CA PHE A 70 8.00 1.53 4.81
C PHE A 70 7.44 0.19 5.29
N PRO A 71 7.92 -0.95 4.76
CA PRO A 71 7.58 -2.25 5.30
C PRO A 71 8.17 -2.41 6.70
N LYS A 72 7.34 -2.89 7.64
CA LYS A 72 7.72 -3.11 9.05
C LYS A 72 8.44 -4.44 9.24
N ASP A 73 8.02 -5.44 8.50
CA ASP A 73 8.48 -6.82 8.65
C ASP A 73 8.37 -7.59 7.33
N LYS A 74 8.78 -8.86 7.37
CA LYS A 74 8.75 -9.76 6.20
C LYS A 74 7.37 -9.91 5.55
N LEU A 75 6.28 -9.77 6.31
CA LEU A 75 4.93 -9.83 5.76
C LEU A 75 4.61 -8.58 4.93
N ASP A 76 5.06 -7.41 5.38
CA ASP A 76 4.90 -6.18 4.61
C ASP A 76 5.82 -6.18 3.37
N GLU A 77 7.04 -6.74 3.47
CA GLU A 77 7.97 -6.89 2.35
C GLU A 77 7.41 -7.74 1.21
N GLN A 78 6.49 -8.66 1.49
CA GLN A 78 5.78 -9.44 0.48
C GLN A 78 4.99 -8.57 -0.54
N VAL A 79 4.75 -7.29 -0.24
CA VAL A 79 4.10 -6.38 -1.19
C VAL A 79 4.91 -6.21 -2.48
N PHE A 80 6.23 -6.36 -2.40
CA PHE A 80 7.14 -6.22 -3.54
C PHE A 80 7.37 -7.53 -4.30
N GLU A 81 6.82 -8.65 -3.81
CA GLU A 81 6.91 -9.94 -4.48
C GLU A 81 5.76 -10.10 -5.48
N ASP A 82 6.10 -10.54 -6.68
CA ASP A 82 5.18 -10.77 -7.80
C ASP A 82 4.19 -9.59 -8.03
N PRO A 83 4.70 -8.36 -8.20
CA PRO A 83 3.85 -7.21 -8.42
C PRO A 83 3.16 -7.31 -9.79
N ILE A 84 1.95 -6.76 -9.87
CA ILE A 84 1.20 -6.64 -11.11
C ILE A 84 1.43 -5.25 -11.69
N LYS A 85 1.89 -5.19 -12.93
CA LYS A 85 1.97 -3.95 -13.70
C LYS A 85 0.64 -3.71 -14.39
N VAL A 86 0.00 -2.60 -14.07
CA VAL A 86 -1.23 -2.14 -14.72
C VAL A 86 -0.90 -1.00 -15.67
N ILE A 87 -1.20 -1.19 -16.94
CA ILE A 87 -0.99 -0.19 -17.99
C ILE A 87 -2.22 0.70 -18.07
N LEU A 88 -2.01 1.99 -17.91
CA LEU A 88 -3.03 3.02 -18.01
C LEU A 88 -2.84 3.84 -19.28
N THR A 89 -3.83 4.63 -19.66
CA THR A 89 -3.76 5.51 -20.84
C THR A 89 -2.61 6.52 -20.77
N LYS A 90 -2.20 6.95 -19.55
CA LYS A 90 -1.16 7.97 -19.33
C LYS A 90 -0.02 7.47 -18.44
N GLY A 91 0.33 6.20 -18.53
CA GLY A 91 1.42 5.64 -17.75
C GLY A 91 1.15 4.25 -17.23
N GLU A 92 1.90 3.84 -16.22
CA GLU A 92 1.77 2.54 -15.59
C GLU A 92 1.78 2.68 -14.07
N ILE A 93 1.10 1.79 -13.39
CA ILE A 93 1.18 1.64 -11.94
C ILE A 93 1.54 0.20 -11.58
N ILE A 94 2.20 0.06 -10.43
CA ILE A 94 2.55 -1.25 -9.89
C ILE A 94 1.66 -1.47 -8.66
N ILE A 95 0.92 -2.57 -8.67
CA ILE A 95 0.09 -2.98 -7.54
C ILE A 95 0.59 -4.31 -6.99
N SER A 96 0.31 -4.59 -5.73
CA SER A 96 0.63 -5.89 -5.14
C SER A 96 -0.23 -7.00 -5.75
N SER A 97 0.21 -8.27 -5.62
CA SER A 97 -0.48 -9.41 -6.21
C SER A 97 -1.93 -9.56 -5.72
N LEU A 98 -2.80 -10.15 -6.54
CA LEU A 98 -4.19 -10.41 -6.19
C LEU A 98 -4.28 -11.29 -4.94
N GLU A 99 -3.40 -12.29 -4.83
CA GLU A 99 -3.32 -13.19 -3.68
C GLU A 99 -3.05 -12.44 -2.39
N ARG A 100 -2.17 -11.41 -2.44
CA ARG A 100 -1.90 -10.57 -1.29
C ARG A 100 -3.14 -9.76 -0.91
N HIS A 101 -3.81 -9.13 -1.86
CA HIS A 101 -5.06 -8.39 -1.61
C HIS A 101 -6.11 -9.29 -0.95
N ILE A 102 -6.34 -10.48 -1.49
CA ILE A 102 -7.29 -11.46 -0.95
C ILE A 102 -6.89 -11.87 0.47
N ALA A 103 -5.63 -12.26 0.67
CA ALA A 103 -5.16 -12.74 1.97
C ALA A 103 -5.24 -11.67 3.04
N PHE A 104 -4.81 -10.44 2.75
CA PHE A 104 -4.86 -9.33 3.70
C PHE A 104 -6.29 -8.94 4.04
N LYS A 105 -7.16 -8.76 3.05
CA LYS A 105 -8.55 -8.42 3.28
C LYS A 105 -9.27 -9.49 4.09
N ARG A 106 -9.08 -10.76 3.76
CA ARG A 106 -9.79 -11.87 4.41
C ARG A 106 -9.25 -12.26 5.79
N TYR A 107 -7.93 -12.20 6.00
CA TYR A 107 -7.29 -12.79 7.20
C TYR A 107 -6.58 -11.78 8.10
N PHE A 108 -6.35 -10.55 7.65
CA PHE A 108 -5.71 -9.51 8.45
C PHE A 108 -6.70 -8.40 8.83
N LEU A 109 -7.35 -7.76 7.87
CA LEU A 109 -8.35 -6.71 8.10
C LEU A 109 -9.68 -7.32 8.57
N SER A 110 -10.17 -8.31 7.88
CA SER A 110 -11.29 -9.21 8.20
C SER A 110 -12.62 -8.53 8.59
N SER A 111 -12.84 -7.27 8.26
CA SER A 111 -14.18 -6.66 8.37
C SER A 111 -15.11 -7.26 7.31
N ASN A 112 -16.42 -7.15 7.48
CA ASN A 112 -17.40 -7.60 6.48
C ASN A 112 -17.12 -6.99 5.10
N LYS A 113 -16.77 -5.71 5.07
CA LYS A 113 -16.40 -4.99 3.85
C LYS A 113 -15.16 -5.61 3.18
N ASP A 114 -14.15 -5.95 3.98
CA ASP A 114 -12.91 -6.51 3.44
C ASP A 114 -13.11 -7.92 2.91
N ILE A 115 -13.93 -8.71 3.56
CA ILE A 115 -14.31 -10.05 3.10
C ILE A 115 -15.05 -9.96 1.76
N GLU A 116 -16.04 -9.09 1.65
CA GLU A 116 -16.77 -8.85 0.39
C GLU A 116 -15.85 -8.37 -0.74
N ASP A 117 -14.87 -7.50 -0.43
CA ASP A 117 -13.90 -7.05 -1.42
C ASP A 117 -12.98 -8.20 -1.88
N ALA A 118 -12.55 -9.07 -0.96
CA ALA A 118 -11.78 -10.27 -1.31
C ALA A 118 -12.57 -11.22 -2.21
N GLU A 119 -13.84 -11.48 -1.89
CA GLU A 119 -14.73 -12.31 -2.70
C GLU A 119 -14.97 -11.72 -4.09
N HIS A 120 -15.08 -10.40 -4.18
CA HIS A 120 -15.23 -9.71 -5.46
C HIS A 120 -13.98 -9.89 -6.33
N ILE A 121 -12.78 -9.73 -5.76
CA ILE A 121 -11.51 -9.98 -6.48
C ILE A 121 -11.47 -11.45 -6.95
N GLU A 122 -11.81 -12.40 -6.09
CA GLU A 122 -11.83 -13.82 -6.45
C GLU A 122 -12.82 -14.12 -7.57
N SER A 123 -14.01 -13.51 -7.55
CA SER A 123 -15.01 -13.73 -8.59
C SER A 123 -14.58 -13.22 -9.96
N LEU A 124 -13.87 -12.08 -10.00
CA LEU A 124 -13.42 -11.46 -11.26
C LEU A 124 -12.19 -12.13 -11.85
N PHE A 125 -11.28 -12.63 -10.99
CA PHE A 125 -9.96 -13.09 -11.40
C PHE A 125 -9.66 -14.54 -11.04
N LYS A 126 -10.69 -15.36 -10.85
CA LYS A 126 -10.62 -16.77 -10.37
C LYS A 126 -9.54 -17.59 -11.07
N GLU A 127 -9.42 -17.46 -12.39
CA GLU A 127 -8.49 -18.26 -13.22
C GLU A 127 -7.02 -17.80 -13.08
N PHE A 128 -6.79 -16.59 -12.55
CA PHE A 128 -5.46 -15.99 -12.39
C PHE A 128 -4.92 -16.11 -10.96
N ILE A 129 -5.71 -16.62 -10.01
CA ILE A 129 -5.36 -16.65 -8.59
C ILE A 129 -4.61 -17.94 -8.25
N ASN A 130 -3.44 -17.80 -7.68
CA ASN A 130 -2.70 -18.91 -7.08
C ASN A 130 -3.14 -19.13 -5.62
N TYR A 131 -4.08 -20.06 -5.40
CA TYR A 131 -4.60 -20.34 -4.05
C TYR A 131 -3.57 -20.94 -3.08
N ASN A 132 -2.49 -21.56 -3.58
CA ASN A 132 -1.39 -22.00 -2.73
C ASN A 132 -0.69 -20.80 -2.10
N LYS A 133 -0.46 -19.73 -2.89
CA LYS A 133 0.11 -18.48 -2.40
C LYS A 133 -0.82 -17.75 -1.41
N VAL A 134 -2.13 -17.74 -1.65
CA VAL A 134 -3.10 -17.22 -0.68
C VAL A 134 -2.98 -17.97 0.66
N SER A 135 -2.85 -19.31 0.60
CA SER A 135 -2.70 -20.15 1.79
C SER A 135 -1.38 -19.91 2.53
N GLU A 136 -0.30 -19.65 1.82
CA GLU A 136 1.00 -19.30 2.40
C GLU A 136 0.93 -17.94 3.12
N LEU A 137 0.39 -16.92 2.47
CA LEU A 137 0.18 -15.59 3.06
C LEU A 137 -0.73 -15.65 4.29
N LYS A 138 -1.78 -16.47 4.26
CA LYS A 138 -2.63 -16.73 5.44
C LYS A 138 -1.82 -17.26 6.63
N ARG A 139 -0.86 -18.18 6.39
CA ARG A 139 0.00 -18.71 7.47
C ARG A 139 0.92 -17.63 8.04
N LEU A 140 1.48 -16.76 7.19
CA LEU A 140 2.33 -15.64 7.61
C LEU A 140 1.53 -14.63 8.45
N ILE A 141 0.31 -14.29 8.03
CA ILE A 141 -0.60 -13.40 8.76
C ILE A 141 -0.92 -13.96 10.14
N LYS A 142 -1.26 -15.25 10.23
CA LYS A 142 -1.54 -15.90 11.52
C LYS A 142 -0.33 -15.86 12.45
N LYS A 143 0.88 -16.11 11.94
CA LYS A 143 2.12 -16.04 12.73
C LYS A 143 2.39 -14.63 13.27
N ARG A 144 2.05 -13.58 12.52
CA ARG A 144 2.18 -12.18 12.95
C ARG A 144 1.22 -11.86 14.11
N ASN A 145 -0.02 -12.34 14.03
CA ASN A 145 -1.05 -12.07 15.02
C ASN A 145 -0.78 -12.78 16.38
N VAL A 146 -0.05 -13.88 16.38
CA VAL A 146 0.35 -14.61 17.61
C VAL A 146 1.51 -13.91 18.33
N LYS A 147 2.28 -13.04 17.65
CA LYS A 147 3.42 -12.31 18.24
C LYS A 147 3.05 -10.93 18.80
N LYS A 148 1.80 -10.53 18.73
CA LYS A 148 1.23 -9.36 19.38
C LYS A 148 0.52 -9.74 20.67
#